data_e3f52b5431a80991d75e1067c4336221
#
_entry.id   e3f52b5431a80991d75e1067c4336221
#
_cell.length_a   1.000
_cell.length_b   1.000
_cell.length_c   1.000
_cell.angle_alpha   90.00
_cell.angle_beta   90.00
_cell.angle_gamma   90.00
#
_symmetry.space_group_name_H-M   'P 1'
#
loop_
_entity.id
_entity.type
_entity.pdbx_description
1 polymer ?
#
loop_
_entity_poly.entity_id
_entity_poly.type
_entity_poly.pdbx_seq_one_letter_code
_entity_poly.pdbx_strand_id
1 'polypeptide(L)'
;MKTTSFGKIEWQLDEAGRDAVAKQLGIGKAAFHLSNQSSTDNLLLPGYRLPEGVHVFDSIGDVQRFISPYRLQQSDDWINGTFEYDSAQLEEELSRLKAVFPFLHISVIGHSVLDTPIYEIRTEPVQHLHSIHLNASFHANEWITTSVLLKWLKSLCLAASDPVQARHYEAVHILQTTALSIVPMVNPDGVDLVRNGPESLGLHREEFTLLNGGYTDYREWKANIRGVDLNNQFPAYWEIEYYRHQSKAPSYRDYPGREPLTEPEAKAMANLALRKRFDRLIALHTQGEEIYWGFLGHEPAISKETVKRFELVSGYKPIQYLDSYAGYRDWFIYQFHNEGYTVELGLGKNPLSMDQFDSIYEKTKRLLWEACKC
;
A
#
# COMPACT_ATOMS: atom_id res chain seq x y z
N MET A 1 -0.55 -19.64 -6.06
CA MET A 1 -1.37 -18.64 -6.79
C MET A 1 -2.35 -19.32 -7.71
N LYS A 2 -3.64 -19.28 -7.42
CA LYS A 2 -4.65 -19.52 -8.45
C LYS A 2 -4.68 -18.26 -9.30
N THR A 3 -4.04 -18.29 -10.47
CA THR A 3 -4.09 -17.20 -11.43
C THR A 3 -5.52 -17.12 -11.97
N THR A 4 -6.28 -16.12 -11.52
CA THR A 4 -7.46 -15.69 -12.26
C THR A 4 -6.95 -15.12 -13.58
N SER A 5 -7.04 -15.91 -14.65
CA SER A 5 -6.70 -15.45 -15.99
C SER A 5 -7.81 -14.53 -16.48
N PHE A 6 -7.47 -13.28 -16.73
CA PHE A 6 -8.37 -12.34 -17.38
C PHE A 6 -8.17 -12.37 -18.89
N GLY A 7 -9.21 -12.06 -19.64
CA GLY A 7 -9.18 -12.11 -21.09
C GLY A 7 -8.17 -11.13 -21.69
N LYS A 8 -7.56 -11.55 -22.78
CA LYS A 8 -6.60 -10.76 -23.57
C LYS A 8 -7.15 -10.58 -24.97
N ILE A 9 -6.78 -9.48 -25.60
CA ILE A 9 -7.10 -9.24 -27.01
C ILE A 9 -5.83 -9.45 -27.84
N GLU A 10 -5.88 -10.39 -28.78
CA GLU A 10 -4.80 -10.64 -29.71
C GLU A 10 -4.87 -9.64 -30.86
N TRP A 11 -3.90 -8.73 -30.94
CA TRP A 11 -3.76 -7.76 -32.03
C TRP A 11 -2.33 -7.23 -32.11
N GLN A 12 -1.75 -7.31 -33.29
CA GLN A 12 -0.43 -6.74 -33.57
C GLN A 12 -0.54 -5.29 -34.06
N LEU A 13 0.11 -4.37 -33.34
CA LEU A 13 0.11 -2.95 -33.69
C LEU A 13 1.50 -2.33 -33.57
N ASP A 14 1.83 -1.46 -34.52
CA ASP A 14 2.95 -0.55 -34.40
C ASP A 14 2.65 0.59 -33.40
N GLU A 15 3.65 1.44 -33.10
CA GLU A 15 3.50 2.50 -32.10
C GLU A 15 2.43 3.54 -32.48
N ALA A 16 2.33 3.90 -33.75
CA ALA A 16 1.32 4.83 -34.25
C ALA A 16 -0.09 4.23 -34.18
N GLY A 17 -0.21 2.94 -34.45
CA GLY A 17 -1.46 2.18 -34.29
C GLY A 17 -1.93 2.10 -32.86
N ARG A 18 -1.01 1.98 -31.88
CA ARG A 18 -1.34 1.95 -30.43
C ARG A 18 -2.01 3.22 -29.95
N ASP A 19 -1.54 4.39 -30.38
CA ASP A 19 -2.15 5.68 -30.05
C ASP A 19 -3.57 5.81 -30.58
N ALA A 20 -3.77 5.41 -31.84
CA ALA A 20 -5.07 5.41 -32.48
C ALA A 20 -6.05 4.47 -31.77
N VAL A 21 -5.60 3.28 -31.39
CA VAL A 21 -6.39 2.29 -30.66
C VAL A 21 -6.74 2.79 -29.27
N ALA A 22 -5.79 3.29 -28.48
CA ALA A 22 -6.07 3.84 -27.16
C ALA A 22 -7.15 4.92 -27.20
N LYS A 23 -7.03 5.86 -28.16
CA LYS A 23 -8.00 6.92 -28.38
C LYS A 23 -9.38 6.38 -28.76
N GLN A 24 -9.46 5.44 -29.68
CA GLN A 24 -10.71 4.85 -30.14
C GLN A 24 -11.40 4.02 -29.07
N LEU A 25 -10.64 3.31 -28.23
CA LEU A 25 -11.15 2.55 -27.11
C LEU A 25 -11.49 3.42 -25.89
N GLY A 26 -11.13 4.70 -25.91
CA GLY A 26 -11.36 5.63 -24.81
C GLY A 26 -10.52 5.26 -23.56
N ILE A 27 -9.31 4.75 -23.77
CA ILE A 27 -8.36 4.40 -22.71
C ILE A 27 -7.31 5.49 -22.59
N GLY A 28 -6.91 5.82 -21.36
CA GLY A 28 -5.84 6.78 -21.10
C GLY A 28 -4.52 6.33 -21.76
N LYS A 29 -3.99 7.13 -22.69
CA LYS A 29 -2.82 6.81 -23.51
C LYS A 29 -1.63 6.33 -22.68
N ALA A 30 -1.30 7.01 -21.58
CA ALA A 30 -0.17 6.65 -20.73
C ALA A 30 -0.35 5.27 -20.10
N ALA A 31 -1.50 4.98 -19.52
CA ALA A 31 -1.81 3.68 -18.92
C ALA A 31 -1.80 2.56 -19.97
N PHE A 32 -2.32 2.82 -21.17
CA PHE A 32 -2.31 1.88 -22.28
C PHE A 32 -0.88 1.54 -22.73
N HIS A 33 -0.02 2.54 -22.93
CA HIS A 33 1.37 2.34 -23.31
C HIS A 33 2.17 1.60 -22.24
N LEU A 34 2.04 1.99 -20.96
CA LEU A 34 2.69 1.30 -19.83
C LEU A 34 2.28 -0.18 -19.75
N SER A 35 1.01 -0.48 -20.01
CA SER A 35 0.50 -1.86 -19.99
C SER A 35 1.02 -2.72 -21.15
N ASN A 36 1.40 -2.11 -22.27
CA ASN A 36 1.74 -2.80 -23.51
C ASN A 36 3.20 -2.66 -23.94
N GLN A 37 4.11 -2.22 -23.05
CA GLN A 37 5.53 -2.03 -23.37
C GLN A 37 6.23 -3.31 -23.83
N SER A 38 5.90 -4.43 -23.22
CA SER A 38 6.53 -5.73 -23.49
C SER A 38 5.65 -6.72 -24.27
N SER A 39 4.44 -6.32 -24.68
CA SER A 39 3.51 -7.18 -25.42
C SER A 39 3.57 -6.91 -26.91
N THR A 40 3.92 -7.93 -27.71
CA THR A 40 3.94 -7.87 -29.17
C THR A 40 2.63 -8.36 -29.78
N ASP A 41 1.95 -9.31 -29.16
CA ASP A 41 0.88 -10.08 -29.77
C ASP A 41 -0.47 -9.97 -29.02
N ASN A 42 -0.49 -9.37 -27.85
CA ASN A 42 -1.72 -9.22 -27.05
C ASN A 42 -1.86 -7.80 -26.54
N LEU A 43 -3.04 -7.21 -26.72
CA LEU A 43 -3.40 -5.93 -26.12
C LEU A 43 -3.93 -6.14 -24.71
N LEU A 44 -3.32 -5.46 -23.76
CA LEU A 44 -3.77 -5.36 -22.38
C LEU A 44 -4.55 -4.04 -22.22
N LEU A 45 -5.78 -4.13 -21.70
CA LEU A 45 -6.69 -3.00 -21.62
C LEU A 45 -6.85 -2.53 -20.16
N PRO A 46 -6.05 -1.55 -19.70
CA PRO A 46 -6.18 -1.03 -18.35
C PRO A 46 -7.56 -0.40 -18.11
N GLY A 47 -8.16 -0.73 -16.96
CA GLY A 47 -9.48 -0.27 -16.59
C GLY A 47 -10.64 -1.14 -17.12
N TYR A 48 -10.34 -2.34 -17.66
CA TYR A 48 -11.34 -3.29 -18.13
C TYR A 48 -11.23 -4.62 -17.40
N ARG A 49 -12.36 -5.20 -17.03
CA ARG A 49 -12.46 -6.54 -16.43
C ARG A 49 -13.01 -7.51 -17.46
N LEU A 50 -12.15 -7.95 -18.37
CA LEU A 50 -12.55 -8.86 -19.43
C LEU A 50 -12.84 -10.28 -18.91
N PRO A 51 -13.75 -11.05 -19.56
CA PRO A 51 -13.92 -12.47 -19.29
C PRO A 51 -12.64 -13.25 -19.62
N GLU A 52 -12.50 -14.43 -19.00
CA GLU A 52 -11.35 -15.31 -19.26
C GLU A 52 -11.23 -15.69 -20.74
N GLY A 53 -9.99 -15.83 -21.22
CA GLY A 53 -9.67 -16.31 -22.55
C GLY A 53 -8.90 -15.32 -23.40
N VAL A 54 -8.53 -15.76 -24.59
CA VAL A 54 -7.95 -14.92 -25.64
C VAL A 54 -9.05 -14.60 -26.65
N HIS A 55 -9.29 -13.32 -26.88
CA HIS A 55 -10.33 -12.83 -27.77
C HIS A 55 -9.69 -12.24 -29.02
N VAL A 56 -10.06 -12.78 -30.17
CA VAL A 56 -9.54 -12.37 -31.49
C VAL A 56 -10.61 -11.57 -32.22
N PHE A 57 -10.23 -10.46 -32.84
CA PHE A 57 -11.16 -9.57 -33.54
C PHE A 57 -10.59 -9.11 -34.88
N ASP A 58 -11.46 -8.95 -35.85
CA ASP A 58 -11.12 -8.50 -37.21
C ASP A 58 -11.08 -6.98 -37.35
N SER A 59 -11.73 -6.27 -36.43
CA SER A 59 -11.77 -4.79 -36.43
C SER A 59 -11.80 -4.19 -35.05
N ILE A 60 -11.32 -2.93 -34.94
CA ILE A 60 -11.40 -2.18 -33.68
C ILE A 60 -12.84 -1.89 -33.25
N GLY A 61 -13.80 -1.79 -34.18
CA GLY A 61 -15.20 -1.64 -33.89
C GLY A 61 -15.78 -2.87 -33.20
N ASP A 62 -15.29 -4.07 -33.53
CA ASP A 62 -15.69 -5.30 -32.85
C ASP A 62 -15.11 -5.35 -31.43
N VAL A 63 -13.85 -4.96 -31.27
CA VAL A 63 -13.24 -4.81 -29.94
C VAL A 63 -14.05 -3.84 -29.09
N GLN A 64 -14.39 -2.64 -29.60
CA GLN A 64 -15.16 -1.66 -28.86
C GLN A 64 -16.51 -2.19 -28.37
N ARG A 65 -17.24 -2.89 -29.25
CA ARG A 65 -18.52 -3.52 -28.88
C ARG A 65 -18.36 -4.59 -27.82
N PHE A 66 -17.34 -5.41 -27.95
CA PHE A 66 -17.06 -6.50 -27.00
C PHE A 66 -16.66 -5.96 -25.63
N ILE A 67 -15.75 -5.00 -25.53
CA ILE A 67 -15.22 -4.53 -24.25
C ILE A 67 -16.14 -3.58 -23.50
N SER A 68 -17.07 -2.92 -24.20
CA SER A 68 -17.93 -1.88 -23.62
C SER A 68 -18.63 -2.27 -22.30
N PRO A 69 -19.17 -3.50 -22.15
CA PRO A 69 -19.80 -3.93 -20.90
C PRO A 69 -18.82 -4.19 -19.75
N TYR A 70 -17.52 -4.30 -20.04
CA TYR A 70 -16.50 -4.70 -19.07
C TYR A 70 -15.64 -3.53 -18.58
N ARG A 71 -15.97 -2.30 -19.00
CA ARG A 71 -15.28 -1.09 -18.54
C ARG A 71 -15.61 -0.81 -17.09
N LEU A 72 -14.59 -0.66 -16.26
CA LEU A 72 -14.74 -0.24 -14.88
C LEU A 72 -15.06 1.27 -14.79
N GLN A 73 -15.90 1.63 -13.85
CA GLN A 73 -16.28 3.00 -13.56
C GLN A 73 -16.08 3.32 -12.08
N GLN A 74 -16.09 4.58 -11.72
CA GLN A 74 -15.96 4.99 -10.32
C GLN A 74 -17.13 4.53 -9.43
N SER A 75 -18.27 4.21 -10.03
CA SER A 75 -19.43 3.62 -9.35
C SER A 75 -19.35 2.10 -9.20
N ASP A 76 -18.32 1.46 -9.74
CA ASP A 76 -18.12 0.02 -9.59
C ASP A 76 -17.82 -0.32 -8.14
N ASP A 77 -18.54 -1.31 -7.60
CA ASP A 77 -18.41 -1.72 -6.20
C ASP A 77 -17.00 -2.19 -5.86
N TRP A 78 -16.29 -2.81 -6.81
CA TRP A 78 -14.91 -3.21 -6.58
C TRP A 78 -13.95 -2.00 -6.48
N ILE A 79 -14.19 -0.93 -7.25
CA ILE A 79 -13.38 0.29 -7.19
C ILE A 79 -13.71 1.09 -5.94
N ASN A 80 -15.01 1.34 -5.70
CA ASN A 80 -15.48 2.30 -4.70
C ASN A 80 -15.88 1.64 -3.38
N GLY A 81 -16.06 0.33 -3.38
CA GLY A 81 -16.44 -0.42 -2.17
C GLY A 81 -15.39 -0.33 -1.06
N THR A 82 -15.85 -0.67 0.13
CA THR A 82 -15.01 -0.76 1.32
C THR A 82 -14.79 -2.23 1.63
N PHE A 83 -13.53 -2.64 1.66
CA PHE A 83 -13.14 -4.02 1.86
C PHE A 83 -12.23 -4.13 3.08
N GLU A 84 -12.44 -5.19 3.83
CA GLU A 84 -11.55 -5.60 4.89
C GLU A 84 -10.64 -6.71 4.36
N TYR A 85 -9.35 -6.61 4.63
CA TYR A 85 -8.37 -7.57 4.10
C TYR A 85 -7.68 -8.34 5.23
N ASP A 86 -7.70 -9.64 5.14
CA ASP A 86 -6.68 -10.54 5.70
C ASP A 86 -5.64 -10.84 4.61
N SER A 87 -4.65 -11.69 4.92
CA SER A 87 -3.58 -12.00 3.97
C SER A 87 -4.07 -12.71 2.71
N ALA A 88 -5.04 -13.62 2.84
CA ALA A 88 -5.60 -14.37 1.71
C ALA A 88 -6.45 -13.46 0.81
N GLN A 89 -7.28 -12.60 1.39
CA GLN A 89 -8.08 -11.62 0.66
C GLN A 89 -7.20 -10.59 -0.04
N LEU A 90 -6.07 -10.19 0.59
CA LEU A 90 -5.08 -9.34 -0.05
C LEU A 90 -4.48 -10.01 -1.29
N GLU A 91 -4.10 -11.29 -1.23
CA GLU A 91 -3.55 -12.00 -2.39
C GLU A 91 -4.54 -12.06 -3.56
N GLU A 92 -5.83 -12.29 -3.29
CA GLU A 92 -6.88 -12.24 -4.30
C GLU A 92 -7.01 -10.85 -4.92
N GLU A 93 -7.00 -9.81 -4.08
CA GLU A 93 -7.10 -8.41 -4.52
C GLU A 93 -5.90 -8.01 -5.39
N LEU A 94 -4.69 -8.41 -5.03
CA LEU A 94 -3.49 -8.18 -5.83
C LEU A 94 -3.57 -8.84 -7.19
N SER A 95 -4.12 -10.04 -7.27
CA SER A 95 -4.34 -10.75 -8.52
C SER A 95 -5.33 -9.99 -9.43
N ARG A 96 -6.41 -9.45 -8.84
CA ARG A 96 -7.38 -8.60 -9.56
C ARG A 96 -6.76 -7.30 -10.04
N LEU A 97 -6.00 -6.61 -9.17
CA LEU A 97 -5.32 -5.36 -9.49
C LEU A 97 -4.39 -5.52 -10.69
N LYS A 98 -3.56 -6.58 -10.69
CA LYS A 98 -2.64 -6.86 -11.79
C LYS A 98 -3.37 -7.14 -13.11
N ALA A 99 -4.50 -7.83 -13.04
CA ALA A 99 -5.27 -8.19 -14.22
C ALA A 99 -5.96 -6.97 -14.85
N VAL A 100 -6.53 -6.09 -14.02
CA VAL A 100 -7.26 -4.90 -14.46
C VAL A 100 -6.34 -3.72 -14.79
N PHE A 101 -5.21 -3.60 -14.08
CA PHE A 101 -4.21 -2.56 -14.26
C PHE A 101 -2.83 -3.18 -14.54
N PRO A 102 -2.61 -3.68 -15.78
CA PRO A 102 -1.41 -4.48 -16.12
C PRO A 102 -0.08 -3.74 -15.97
N PHE A 103 -0.08 -2.41 -15.89
CA PHE A 103 1.09 -1.58 -15.61
C PHE A 103 1.57 -1.66 -14.15
N LEU A 104 0.82 -2.31 -13.26
CA LEU A 104 1.26 -2.59 -11.89
C LEU A 104 2.16 -3.82 -11.87
N HIS A 105 3.32 -3.68 -11.24
CA HIS A 105 4.25 -4.77 -10.98
C HIS A 105 4.09 -5.23 -9.54
N ILE A 106 3.78 -6.50 -9.33
CA ILE A 106 3.60 -7.08 -8.00
C ILE A 106 4.68 -8.12 -7.76
N SER A 107 5.40 -7.97 -6.66
CA SER A 107 6.49 -8.87 -6.27
C SER A 107 6.49 -9.12 -4.77
N VAL A 108 7.06 -10.26 -4.38
CA VAL A 108 7.30 -10.59 -2.96
C VAL A 108 8.63 -9.98 -2.56
N ILE A 109 8.66 -9.20 -1.48
CA ILE A 109 9.87 -8.56 -0.93
C ILE A 109 10.47 -9.32 0.25
N GLY A 110 9.71 -10.23 0.83
CA GLY A 110 10.07 -11.07 1.96
C GLY A 110 8.87 -11.90 2.41
N HIS A 111 9.05 -12.61 3.49
CA HIS A 111 8.00 -13.42 4.12
C HIS A 111 7.94 -13.08 5.60
N SER A 112 6.76 -13.24 6.20
CA SER A 112 6.54 -13.12 7.63
C SER A 112 7.11 -14.31 8.41
N VAL A 113 6.89 -14.34 9.71
CA VAL A 113 7.30 -15.46 10.58
C VAL A 113 6.67 -16.79 10.18
N LEU A 114 5.41 -16.80 9.74
CA LEU A 114 4.70 -18.00 9.29
C LEU A 114 4.82 -18.26 7.78
N ASP A 115 5.83 -17.65 7.15
CA ASP A 115 6.10 -17.78 5.71
C ASP A 115 5.02 -17.17 4.80
N THR A 116 4.20 -16.26 5.33
CA THR A 116 3.19 -15.50 4.55
C THR A 116 3.91 -14.43 3.72
N PRO A 117 3.65 -14.33 2.40
CA PRO A 117 4.34 -13.38 1.54
C PRO A 117 4.03 -11.92 1.90
N ILE A 118 5.06 -11.07 1.91
CA ILE A 118 4.94 -9.61 2.01
C ILE A 118 5.09 -9.05 0.60
N TYR A 119 4.04 -8.40 0.10
CA TYR A 119 3.97 -7.94 -1.28
C TYR A 119 4.35 -6.47 -1.43
N GLU A 120 5.08 -6.17 -2.49
CA GLU A 120 5.25 -4.82 -3.04
C GLU A 120 4.45 -4.69 -4.34
N ILE A 121 3.65 -3.62 -4.44
CA ILE A 121 3.04 -3.14 -5.68
C ILE A 121 3.85 -1.92 -6.12
N ARG A 122 4.33 -1.91 -7.36
CA ARG A 122 5.11 -0.78 -7.87
C ARG A 122 4.65 -0.33 -9.25
N THR A 123 4.92 0.93 -9.54
CA THR A 123 4.84 1.50 -10.89
C THR A 123 6.24 1.76 -11.43
N GLU A 124 6.39 1.68 -12.75
CA GLU A 124 7.65 2.00 -13.44
C GLU A 124 7.41 3.20 -14.34
N PRO A 125 7.75 4.43 -13.91
CA PRO A 125 7.51 5.63 -14.68
C PRO A 125 8.42 5.72 -15.90
N VAL A 126 7.95 6.39 -16.97
CA VAL A 126 8.76 6.67 -18.17
C VAL A 126 9.89 7.65 -17.85
N GLN A 127 9.61 8.64 -17.00
CA GLN A 127 10.57 9.62 -16.51
C GLN A 127 10.65 9.48 -14.99
N HIS A 128 11.69 8.85 -14.52
CA HIS A 128 11.87 8.68 -13.07
C HIS A 128 12.39 9.98 -12.44
N LEU A 129 11.48 10.82 -11.98
CA LEU A 129 11.82 12.06 -11.28
C LEU A 129 11.81 11.89 -9.78
N HIS A 130 10.90 11.08 -9.25
CA HIS A 130 10.72 10.83 -7.81
C HIS A 130 10.40 9.37 -7.52
N SER A 131 10.77 8.95 -6.30
CA SER A 131 10.45 7.63 -5.75
C SER A 131 9.75 7.78 -4.40
N ILE A 132 8.55 7.21 -4.28
CA ILE A 132 7.71 7.34 -3.09
C ILE A 132 7.33 5.97 -2.58
N HIS A 133 7.57 5.74 -1.29
CA HIS A 133 7.18 4.52 -0.62
C HIS A 133 5.98 4.75 0.30
N LEU A 134 4.95 3.93 0.13
CA LEU A 134 3.74 3.90 0.94
C LEU A 134 3.60 2.54 1.60
N ASN A 135 3.28 2.49 2.87
CA ASN A 135 3.05 1.22 3.55
C ASN A 135 1.91 1.31 4.56
N ALA A 136 1.36 0.16 4.91
CA ALA A 136 0.24 0.02 5.83
C ALA A 136 0.35 -1.25 6.67
N SER A 137 -0.42 -1.36 7.73
CA SER A 137 -0.51 -2.50 8.64
C SER A 137 0.85 -3.00 9.14
N PHE A 138 1.69 -2.08 9.62
CA PHE A 138 2.83 -2.44 10.48
C PHE A 138 2.34 -3.08 11.78
N HIS A 139 1.31 -2.49 12.36
CA HIS A 139 0.62 -3.05 13.51
C HIS A 139 -0.58 -3.88 13.08
N ALA A 140 -0.75 -5.02 13.71
CA ALA A 140 -1.75 -6.01 13.34
C ALA A 140 -3.20 -5.50 13.44
N ASN A 141 -3.50 -4.72 14.49
CA ASN A 141 -4.83 -4.17 14.75
C ASN A 141 -5.15 -2.87 13.99
N GLU A 142 -4.26 -2.45 13.08
CA GLU A 142 -4.42 -1.27 12.24
C GLU A 142 -4.72 -1.64 10.76
N TRP A 143 -5.34 -2.80 10.55
CA TRP A 143 -5.63 -3.37 9.22
C TRP A 143 -6.51 -2.47 8.32
N ILE A 144 -7.29 -1.53 8.88
CA ILE A 144 -8.04 -0.52 8.13
C ILE A 144 -7.13 0.31 7.20
N THR A 145 -5.86 0.49 7.56
CA THR A 145 -4.87 1.22 6.76
C THR A 145 -4.59 0.54 5.42
N THR A 146 -4.58 -0.80 5.37
CA THR A 146 -4.51 -1.58 4.12
C THR A 146 -5.69 -1.25 3.21
N SER A 147 -6.90 -1.23 3.77
CA SER A 147 -8.14 -0.95 3.02
C SER A 147 -8.14 0.47 2.42
N VAL A 148 -7.70 1.45 3.20
CA VAL A 148 -7.56 2.85 2.75
C VAL A 148 -6.54 2.95 1.60
N LEU A 149 -5.38 2.34 1.77
CA LEU A 149 -4.29 2.39 0.80
C LEU A 149 -4.66 1.73 -0.53
N LEU A 150 -5.29 0.55 -0.49
CA LEU A 150 -5.74 -0.16 -1.70
C LEU A 150 -6.88 0.55 -2.41
N LYS A 151 -7.84 1.14 -1.68
CA LYS A 151 -8.91 1.95 -2.28
C LYS A 151 -8.33 3.18 -3.00
N TRP A 152 -7.35 3.84 -2.40
CA TRP A 152 -6.65 4.96 -3.03
C TRP A 152 -5.91 4.51 -4.30
N LEU A 153 -5.16 3.40 -4.26
CA LEU A 153 -4.45 2.87 -5.42
C LEU A 153 -5.43 2.55 -6.57
N LYS A 154 -6.55 1.90 -6.28
CA LYS A 154 -7.61 1.64 -7.28
C LYS A 154 -8.11 2.94 -7.92
N SER A 155 -8.34 3.97 -7.12
CA SER A 155 -8.80 5.27 -7.62
C SER A 155 -7.76 5.97 -8.51
N LEU A 156 -6.47 5.88 -8.17
CA LEU A 156 -5.36 6.38 -8.99
C LEU A 156 -5.28 5.64 -10.32
N CYS A 157 -5.31 4.31 -10.28
CA CYS A 157 -5.22 3.48 -11.48
C CYS A 157 -6.41 3.68 -12.42
N LEU A 158 -7.63 3.77 -11.86
CA LEU A 158 -8.82 4.07 -12.66
C LEU A 158 -8.73 5.46 -13.30
N ALA A 159 -8.34 6.49 -12.54
CA ALA A 159 -8.20 7.83 -13.06
C ALA A 159 -7.18 7.92 -14.20
N ALA A 160 -6.07 7.18 -14.09
CA ALA A 160 -5.08 7.12 -15.17
C ALA A 160 -5.58 6.36 -16.41
N SER A 161 -6.44 5.37 -16.23
CA SER A 161 -6.95 4.51 -17.30
C SER A 161 -8.14 5.11 -18.05
N ASP A 162 -8.91 5.99 -17.40
CA ASP A 162 -10.14 6.56 -17.96
C ASP A 162 -10.02 8.08 -18.14
N PRO A 163 -9.94 8.57 -19.42
CA PRO A 163 -9.78 9.99 -19.72
C PRO A 163 -10.91 10.91 -19.25
N VAL A 164 -12.08 10.37 -18.91
CA VAL A 164 -13.20 11.18 -18.42
C VAL A 164 -13.17 11.40 -16.91
N GLN A 165 -12.26 10.74 -16.19
CA GLN A 165 -12.09 10.93 -14.76
C GLN A 165 -11.56 12.33 -14.42
N ALA A 166 -12.11 12.94 -13.37
CA ALA A 166 -11.76 14.30 -12.95
C ALA A 166 -10.28 14.52 -12.66
N ARG A 167 -9.56 13.47 -12.19
CA ARG A 167 -8.12 13.51 -11.89
C ARG A 167 -7.26 12.82 -12.93
N HIS A 168 -7.76 12.62 -14.16
CA HIS A 168 -7.03 11.88 -15.19
C HIS A 168 -5.62 12.43 -15.44
N TYR A 169 -5.50 13.73 -15.69
CA TYR A 169 -4.20 14.34 -15.99
C TYR A 169 -3.22 14.26 -14.81
N GLU A 170 -3.71 14.42 -13.58
CA GLU A 170 -2.90 14.28 -12.37
C GLU A 170 -2.41 12.83 -12.19
N ALA A 171 -3.31 11.84 -12.37
CA ALA A 171 -2.97 10.43 -12.29
C ALA A 171 -1.96 10.01 -13.37
N VAL A 172 -2.15 10.47 -14.60
CA VAL A 172 -1.20 10.24 -15.71
C VAL A 172 0.17 10.83 -15.39
N HIS A 173 0.21 12.06 -14.88
CA HIS A 173 1.47 12.72 -14.50
C HIS A 173 2.20 11.90 -13.42
N ILE A 174 1.49 11.47 -12.37
CA ILE A 174 2.08 10.62 -11.31
C ILE A 174 2.68 9.35 -11.91
N LEU A 175 1.91 8.59 -12.72
CA LEU A 175 2.40 7.35 -13.31
C LEU A 175 3.56 7.54 -14.29
N GLN A 176 3.69 8.72 -14.89
CA GLN A 176 4.78 9.02 -15.82
C GLN A 176 6.06 9.49 -15.14
N THR A 177 5.97 10.09 -13.95
CA THR A 177 7.10 10.76 -13.30
C THR A 177 7.51 10.17 -11.96
N THR A 178 6.62 9.42 -11.29
CA THR A 178 6.81 8.93 -9.92
C THR A 178 6.86 7.40 -9.87
N ALA A 179 7.99 6.87 -9.39
CA ALA A 179 8.10 5.47 -9.03
C ALA A 179 7.40 5.24 -7.69
N LEU A 180 6.20 4.66 -7.71
CA LEU A 180 5.50 4.25 -6.51
C LEU A 180 5.96 2.86 -6.09
N SER A 181 6.20 2.71 -4.78
CA SER A 181 6.41 1.44 -4.09
C SER A 181 5.40 1.35 -2.95
N ILE A 182 4.53 0.36 -2.98
CA ILE A 182 3.40 0.24 -2.05
C ILE A 182 3.46 -1.13 -1.40
N VAL A 183 3.62 -1.17 -0.07
CA VAL A 183 3.51 -2.40 0.72
C VAL A 183 2.21 -2.32 1.52
N PRO A 184 1.13 -2.95 1.04
CA PRO A 184 -0.20 -2.75 1.61
C PRO A 184 -0.39 -3.41 2.98
N MET A 185 0.41 -4.42 3.31
CA MET A 185 0.33 -5.14 4.59
C MET A 185 1.72 -5.64 4.98
N VAL A 186 2.32 -4.99 5.99
CA VAL A 186 3.67 -5.34 6.46
C VAL A 186 3.63 -6.54 7.42
N ASN A 187 2.57 -6.68 8.21
CA ASN A 187 2.40 -7.68 9.26
C ASN A 187 1.24 -8.64 8.96
N PRO A 188 1.34 -9.49 7.93
CA PRO A 188 0.21 -10.34 7.52
C PRO A 188 -0.22 -11.34 8.59
N ASP A 189 0.71 -12.02 9.27
CA ASP A 189 0.39 -13.00 10.32
C ASP A 189 -0.33 -12.34 11.50
N GLY A 190 0.11 -11.14 11.89
CA GLY A 190 -0.53 -10.39 12.96
C GLY A 190 -1.94 -9.94 12.59
N VAL A 191 -2.14 -9.46 11.35
CA VAL A 191 -3.47 -9.09 10.85
C VAL A 191 -4.39 -10.30 10.85
N ASP A 192 -3.93 -11.45 10.38
CA ASP A 192 -4.71 -12.69 10.35
C ASP A 192 -5.06 -13.15 11.78
N LEU A 193 -4.14 -13.03 12.74
CA LEU A 193 -4.43 -13.31 14.16
C LEU A 193 -5.55 -12.42 14.71
N VAL A 194 -5.47 -11.11 14.45
CA VAL A 194 -6.48 -10.15 14.92
C VAL A 194 -7.85 -10.42 14.33
N ARG A 195 -7.90 -10.76 13.05
CA ARG A 195 -9.16 -10.92 12.31
C ARG A 195 -9.77 -12.31 12.46
N ASN A 196 -8.96 -13.33 12.45
CA ASN A 196 -9.40 -14.71 12.28
C ASN A 196 -9.11 -15.60 13.52
N GLY A 197 -8.33 -15.08 14.48
CA GLY A 197 -7.90 -15.84 15.66
C GLY A 197 -6.75 -16.81 15.39
N PRO A 198 -6.11 -17.34 16.44
CA PRO A 198 -4.90 -18.17 16.32
C PRO A 198 -5.15 -19.52 15.64
N GLU A 199 -6.35 -20.09 15.75
CA GLU A 199 -6.67 -21.39 15.17
C GLU A 199 -6.66 -21.35 13.63
N SER A 200 -7.01 -20.22 13.04
CA SER A 200 -6.94 -20.03 11.57
C SER A 200 -5.52 -20.14 11.02
N LEU A 201 -4.53 -19.88 11.88
CA LEU A 201 -3.10 -19.96 11.57
C LEU A 201 -2.49 -21.32 11.99
N GLY A 202 -3.28 -22.27 12.48
CA GLY A 202 -2.80 -23.55 13.01
C GLY A 202 -2.02 -23.42 14.33
N LEU A 203 -2.24 -22.35 15.08
CA LEU A 203 -1.53 -22.03 16.31
C LEU A 203 -2.34 -22.43 17.55
N HIS A 204 -1.63 -22.69 18.65
CA HIS A 204 -2.27 -23.05 19.92
C HIS A 204 -2.76 -21.81 20.68
N ARG A 205 -4.06 -21.72 20.88
CA ARG A 205 -4.71 -20.59 21.58
C ARG A 205 -4.08 -20.27 22.93
N GLU A 206 -3.68 -21.29 23.70
CA GLU A 206 -3.13 -21.12 25.05
C GLU A 206 -1.84 -20.26 25.06
N GLU A 207 -0.94 -20.49 24.11
CA GLU A 207 0.30 -19.73 24.00
C GLU A 207 0.03 -18.26 23.71
N PHE A 208 -0.89 -17.99 22.77
CA PHE A 208 -1.26 -16.62 22.40
C PHE A 208 -2.07 -15.91 23.47
N THR A 209 -2.91 -16.65 24.22
CA THR A 209 -3.62 -16.11 25.38
C THR A 209 -2.63 -15.60 26.44
N LEU A 210 -1.56 -16.33 26.69
CA LEU A 210 -0.51 -15.89 27.63
C LEU A 210 0.19 -14.62 27.14
N LEU A 211 0.61 -14.59 25.88
CA LEU A 211 1.25 -13.42 25.25
C LEU A 211 0.30 -12.22 25.22
N ASN A 212 -1.00 -12.46 25.13
CA ASN A 212 -2.07 -11.46 25.12
C ASN A 212 -2.52 -11.05 26.54
N GLY A 213 -1.67 -11.25 27.54
CA GLY A 213 -1.97 -10.88 28.93
C GLY A 213 -3.11 -11.65 29.58
N GLY A 214 -3.41 -12.86 29.09
CA GLY A 214 -4.49 -13.73 29.58
C GLY A 214 -5.84 -13.53 28.88
N TYR A 215 -5.93 -12.62 27.91
CA TYR A 215 -7.16 -12.34 27.18
C TYR A 215 -7.28 -13.22 25.92
N THR A 216 -8.48 -13.72 25.64
CA THR A 216 -8.81 -14.51 24.44
C THR A 216 -9.32 -13.67 23.27
N ASP A 217 -9.47 -12.37 23.47
CA ASP A 217 -9.80 -11.39 22.45
C ASP A 217 -8.49 -10.75 21.92
N TYR A 218 -8.15 -11.00 20.69
CA TYR A 218 -6.91 -10.56 20.08
C TYR A 218 -7.04 -9.20 19.34
N ARG A 219 -8.17 -8.51 19.43
CA ARG A 219 -8.40 -7.24 18.73
C ARG A 219 -7.39 -6.16 19.10
N GLU A 220 -6.83 -6.17 20.30
CA GLU A 220 -5.79 -5.21 20.71
C GLU A 220 -4.36 -5.65 20.36
N TRP A 221 -4.19 -6.78 19.70
CA TRP A 221 -2.88 -7.29 19.32
C TRP A 221 -2.23 -6.41 18.26
N LYS A 222 -1.12 -5.76 18.62
CA LYS A 222 -0.36 -4.81 17.81
C LYS A 222 0.88 -5.45 17.15
N ALA A 223 1.51 -6.38 17.85
CA ALA A 223 2.78 -7.02 17.51
C ALA A 223 2.69 -7.94 16.27
N ASN A 224 3.83 -8.45 15.82
CA ASN A 224 3.84 -9.59 14.92
C ASN A 224 3.51 -10.88 15.69
N ILE A 225 3.51 -12.02 15.00
CA ILE A 225 3.12 -13.31 15.58
C ILE A 225 4.07 -13.80 16.68
N ARG A 226 5.30 -13.26 16.76
CA ARG A 226 6.26 -13.54 17.85
C ARG A 226 6.09 -12.61 19.05
N GLY A 227 5.10 -11.73 19.04
CA GLY A 227 4.91 -10.74 20.09
C GLY A 227 5.94 -9.62 20.08
N VAL A 228 6.48 -9.27 18.91
CA VAL A 228 7.42 -8.16 18.71
C VAL A 228 6.72 -7.01 17.99
N ASP A 229 6.82 -5.80 18.53
CA ASP A 229 6.33 -4.59 17.89
C ASP A 229 7.25 -4.22 16.73
N LEU A 230 6.76 -4.42 15.50
CA LEU A 230 7.55 -4.20 14.30
C LEU A 230 7.99 -2.76 14.10
N ASN A 231 7.22 -1.79 14.60
CA ASN A 231 7.57 -0.37 14.50
C ASN A 231 8.57 0.08 15.57
N ASN A 232 9.09 -0.85 16.36
CA ASN A 232 10.20 -0.66 17.29
C ASN A 232 11.43 -1.53 16.92
N GLN A 233 11.52 -1.97 15.67
CA GLN A 233 12.56 -2.91 15.22
C GLN A 233 13.69 -2.27 14.41
N PHE A 234 13.70 -0.94 14.25
CA PHE A 234 14.66 -0.29 13.36
C PHE A 234 15.85 0.35 14.12
N PRO A 235 17.07 0.34 13.55
CA PRO A 235 18.27 0.85 14.22
C PRO A 235 18.36 2.39 14.17
N ALA A 236 17.42 3.05 14.83
CA ALA A 236 17.37 4.48 15.04
C ALA A 236 17.25 4.75 16.53
N TYR A 237 18.36 4.70 17.24
CA TYR A 237 18.43 4.79 18.71
C TYR A 237 17.57 3.71 19.42
N TRP A 238 17.59 2.50 18.88
CA TRP A 238 16.79 1.36 19.34
C TRP A 238 16.97 1.07 20.83
N GLU A 239 18.19 1.26 21.37
CA GLU A 239 18.51 1.04 22.79
C GLU A 239 17.68 1.94 23.70
N ILE A 240 17.36 3.17 23.26
CA ILE A 240 16.54 4.10 24.04
C ILE A 240 15.12 3.53 24.18
N GLU A 241 14.54 3.06 23.07
CA GLU A 241 13.22 2.41 23.10
C GLU A 241 13.25 1.14 23.95
N TYR A 242 14.26 0.30 23.77
CA TYR A 242 14.40 -0.92 24.56
C TYR A 242 14.40 -0.64 26.07
N TYR A 243 15.14 0.37 26.54
CA TYR A 243 15.20 0.67 27.98
C TYR A 243 13.96 1.37 28.50
N ARG A 244 13.23 2.13 27.68
CA ARG A 244 12.02 2.84 28.12
C ARG A 244 10.78 1.96 28.16
N HIS A 245 10.68 0.95 27.32
CA HIS A 245 9.54 0.03 27.34
C HIS A 245 9.54 -0.87 28.59
N GLN A 246 8.37 -1.04 29.20
CA GLN A 246 8.20 -1.92 30.36
C GLN A 246 8.32 -3.40 29.96
N SER A 247 7.80 -3.78 28.80
CA SER A 247 7.89 -5.13 28.29
C SER A 247 9.32 -5.45 27.83
N LYS A 248 9.94 -6.44 28.47
CA LYS A 248 11.26 -6.98 28.11
C LYS A 248 11.17 -8.41 27.55
N ALA A 249 9.97 -8.88 27.29
CA ALA A 249 9.66 -10.18 26.74
C ALA A 249 8.56 -10.06 25.68
N PRO A 250 8.42 -11.05 24.80
CA PRO A 250 7.33 -11.08 23.82
C PRO A 250 5.96 -10.78 24.45
N SER A 251 5.21 -9.90 23.80
CA SER A 251 3.91 -9.43 24.28
C SER A 251 3.05 -9.00 23.07
N TYR A 252 1.74 -8.90 23.30
CA TYR A 252 0.82 -8.45 22.26
C TYR A 252 1.10 -7.02 21.75
N ARG A 253 1.92 -6.24 22.49
CA ARG A 253 2.31 -4.87 22.11
C ARG A 253 3.60 -4.40 22.80
N ASP A 254 4.23 -3.39 22.21
CA ASP A 254 5.29 -2.56 22.78
C ASP A 254 6.58 -3.31 23.16
N TYR A 255 6.77 -4.55 22.76
CA TYR A 255 8.04 -5.23 22.93
C TYR A 255 8.93 -5.02 21.71
N PRO A 256 10.09 -4.35 21.83
CA PRO A 256 10.93 -3.97 20.69
C PRO A 256 11.81 -5.12 20.16
N GLY A 257 11.71 -6.32 20.71
CA GLY A 257 12.62 -7.43 20.40
C GLY A 257 13.88 -7.43 21.27
N ARG A 258 14.82 -8.32 20.96
CA ARG A 258 16.11 -8.43 21.66
C ARG A 258 17.18 -7.55 21.05
N GLU A 259 17.08 -7.32 19.75
CA GLU A 259 17.97 -6.51 18.92
C GLU A 259 17.14 -5.88 17.80
N PRO A 260 17.62 -4.79 17.16
CA PRO A 260 16.96 -4.25 15.99
C PRO A 260 17.05 -5.22 14.81
N LEU A 261 16.06 -5.17 13.93
CA LEU A 261 15.99 -5.98 12.70
C LEU A 261 16.15 -7.49 12.95
N THR A 262 15.52 -8.02 14.01
CA THR A 262 15.42 -9.47 14.23
C THR A 262 14.28 -10.08 13.45
N GLU A 263 13.18 -9.35 13.30
CA GLU A 263 11.97 -9.86 12.69
C GLU A 263 12.03 -9.85 11.15
N PRO A 264 11.57 -10.89 10.47
CA PRO A 264 11.66 -11.01 9.02
C PRO A 264 10.89 -9.90 8.29
N GLU A 265 9.75 -9.45 8.82
CA GLU A 265 8.95 -8.37 8.28
C GLU A 265 9.73 -7.04 8.30
N ALA A 266 10.36 -6.71 9.43
CA ALA A 266 11.17 -5.51 9.57
C ALA A 266 12.41 -5.56 8.65
N LYS A 267 13.05 -6.73 8.53
CA LYS A 267 14.16 -6.95 7.57
C LYS A 267 13.72 -6.74 6.13
N ALA A 268 12.55 -7.24 5.75
CA ALA A 268 12.02 -7.08 4.40
C ALA A 268 11.85 -5.60 4.05
N MET A 269 11.28 -4.81 4.97
CA MET A 269 11.08 -3.36 4.81
C MET A 269 12.41 -2.60 4.76
N ALA A 270 13.34 -2.90 5.66
CA ALA A 270 14.67 -2.28 5.68
C ALA A 270 15.44 -2.59 4.38
N ASN A 271 15.45 -3.84 3.94
CA ASN A 271 16.11 -4.27 2.70
C ASN A 271 15.48 -3.60 1.46
N LEU A 272 14.17 -3.42 1.43
CA LEU A 272 13.49 -2.70 0.36
C LEU A 272 13.96 -1.24 0.30
N ALA A 273 13.94 -0.53 1.43
CA ALA A 273 14.37 0.87 1.50
C ALA A 273 15.87 1.05 1.16
N LEU A 274 16.74 0.17 1.63
CA LEU A 274 18.18 0.20 1.32
C LEU A 274 18.46 0.01 -0.17
N ARG A 275 17.70 -0.86 -0.85
CA ARG A 275 17.86 -1.11 -2.29
C ARG A 275 17.30 0.02 -3.15
N LYS A 276 16.15 0.60 -2.77
CA LYS A 276 15.40 1.56 -3.60
C LYS A 276 15.75 3.02 -3.31
N ARG A 277 16.09 3.35 -2.05
CA ARG A 277 16.44 4.72 -1.60
C ARG A 277 15.37 5.73 -2.00
N PHE A 278 14.17 5.58 -1.45
CA PHE A 278 13.04 6.44 -1.74
C PHE A 278 13.29 7.89 -1.33
N ASP A 279 12.74 8.84 -2.09
CA ASP A 279 12.79 10.27 -1.76
C ASP A 279 11.80 10.63 -0.65
N ARG A 280 10.68 9.90 -0.59
CA ARG A 280 9.61 10.11 0.41
C ARG A 280 9.03 8.81 0.90
N LEU A 281 8.79 8.73 2.21
CA LEU A 281 8.11 7.65 2.91
C LEU A 281 6.81 8.14 3.55
N ILE A 282 5.71 7.42 3.35
CA ILE A 282 4.44 7.59 4.08
C ILE A 282 4.08 6.24 4.70
N ALA A 283 4.10 6.16 6.02
CA ALA A 283 3.64 5.02 6.78
C ALA A 283 2.24 5.31 7.36
N LEU A 284 1.25 4.51 6.97
CA LEU A 284 -0.12 4.64 7.48
C LEU A 284 -0.29 3.82 8.75
N HIS A 285 -0.70 4.49 9.81
CA HIS A 285 -1.01 3.96 11.13
C HIS A 285 -2.40 4.40 11.58
N THR A 286 -2.82 4.01 12.75
CA THR A 286 -3.96 4.52 13.50
C THR A 286 -3.54 4.67 14.96
N GLN A 287 -3.94 5.67 15.72
CA GLN A 287 -5.01 6.64 15.48
C GLN A 287 -4.57 8.02 16.06
N GLY A 288 -5.28 9.08 15.69
CA GLY A 288 -5.03 10.41 16.27
C GLY A 288 -5.36 11.57 15.33
N GLU A 289 -5.54 11.30 14.03
CA GLU A 289 -5.63 12.34 12.98
C GLU A 289 -4.41 13.28 13.01
N GLU A 290 -3.23 12.69 13.15
CA GLU A 290 -1.95 13.36 13.27
C GLU A 290 -0.96 12.92 12.17
N ILE A 291 0.04 13.78 11.91
CA ILE A 291 1.14 13.47 10.99
C ILE A 291 2.44 13.68 11.78
N TYR A 292 3.08 12.59 12.15
CA TYR A 292 4.39 12.64 12.77
C TYR A 292 5.47 12.83 11.72
N TRP A 293 6.36 13.82 11.91
CA TRP A 293 7.42 14.14 10.96
C TRP A 293 8.66 14.66 11.69
N GLY A 294 9.80 14.57 11.01
CA GLY A 294 11.09 14.94 11.59
C GLY A 294 11.62 13.86 12.54
N PHE A 295 12.93 13.78 12.61
CA PHE A 295 13.65 12.92 13.55
C PHE A 295 15.01 13.53 13.90
N LEU A 296 15.11 14.13 15.09
CA LEU A 296 16.34 14.69 15.67
C LEU A 296 17.10 15.67 14.75
N GLY A 297 16.43 16.35 13.83
CA GLY A 297 17.03 17.29 12.88
C GLY A 297 17.68 16.63 11.64
N HIS A 298 17.44 15.35 11.42
CA HIS A 298 17.94 14.63 10.23
C HIS A 298 17.02 14.79 9.01
N GLU A 299 15.80 15.26 9.17
CA GLU A 299 14.86 15.51 8.09
C GLU A 299 15.32 16.65 7.17
N PRO A 300 15.08 16.56 5.84
CA PRO A 300 15.41 17.65 4.93
C PRO A 300 14.50 18.88 5.17
N ALA A 301 15.01 20.07 4.89
CA ALA A 301 14.28 21.33 5.14
C ALA A 301 12.90 21.39 4.45
N ILE A 302 12.75 20.73 3.29
CA ILE A 302 11.50 20.67 2.53
C ILE A 302 10.39 19.95 3.29
N SER A 303 10.70 19.05 4.24
CA SER A 303 9.71 18.28 5.01
C SER A 303 8.71 19.20 5.72
N LYS A 304 9.16 20.36 6.16
CA LYS A 304 8.29 21.35 6.83
C LYS A 304 7.23 21.94 5.89
N GLU A 305 7.59 22.18 4.65
CA GLU A 305 6.64 22.71 3.67
C GLU A 305 5.70 21.60 3.19
N THR A 306 6.22 20.38 3.01
CA THR A 306 5.42 19.21 2.61
C THR A 306 4.36 18.88 3.67
N VAL A 307 4.73 18.85 4.96
CA VAL A 307 3.75 18.50 6.01
C VAL A 307 2.65 19.56 6.15
N LYS A 308 2.94 20.84 5.91
CA LYS A 308 1.90 21.88 5.87
C LYS A 308 0.91 21.69 4.73
N ARG A 309 1.39 21.26 3.54
CA ARG A 309 0.49 20.89 2.46
C ARG A 309 -0.39 19.69 2.82
N PHE A 310 0.17 18.69 3.53
CA PHE A 310 -0.59 17.55 4.03
C PHE A 310 -1.67 17.99 5.03
N GLU A 311 -1.33 18.85 6.00
CA GLU A 311 -2.29 19.45 6.94
C GLU A 311 -3.43 20.14 6.19
N LEU A 312 -3.09 21.00 5.24
CA LEU A 312 -4.08 21.77 4.47
C LEU A 312 -5.09 20.91 3.75
N VAL A 313 -4.65 19.78 3.15
CA VAL A 313 -5.54 18.94 2.33
C VAL A 313 -6.27 17.87 3.14
N SER A 314 -5.69 17.39 4.24
CA SER A 314 -6.27 16.32 5.08
C SER A 314 -6.98 16.83 6.34
N GLY A 315 -6.53 17.95 6.87
CA GLY A 315 -6.93 18.44 8.19
C GLY A 315 -6.23 17.70 9.35
N TYR A 316 -5.26 16.81 9.07
CA TYR A 316 -4.48 16.12 10.09
C TYR A 316 -3.41 17.03 10.67
N LYS A 317 -3.22 16.96 11.99
CA LYS A 317 -2.33 17.86 12.72
C LYS A 317 -0.87 17.43 12.63
N PRO A 318 0.05 18.28 12.14
CA PRO A 318 1.47 17.99 12.14
C PRO A 318 2.07 17.98 13.54
N ILE A 319 2.81 16.93 13.89
CA ILE A 319 3.57 16.81 15.13
C ILE A 319 5.04 16.59 14.77
N GLN A 320 5.89 17.55 15.09
CA GLN A 320 7.33 17.42 14.89
C GLN A 320 7.98 16.85 16.17
N TYR A 321 8.93 15.92 16.00
CA TYR A 321 9.71 15.33 17.08
C TYR A 321 8.88 14.65 18.17
N LEU A 322 8.13 13.64 17.75
CA LEU A 322 7.53 12.71 18.71
C LEU A 322 8.65 12.08 19.55
N ASP A 323 8.47 12.03 20.88
CA ASP A 323 9.39 11.30 21.77
C ASP A 323 9.20 9.78 21.60
N SER A 324 9.65 9.28 20.46
CA SER A 324 9.62 7.87 20.03
C SER A 324 10.84 7.62 19.14
N TYR A 325 11.38 6.42 19.24
CA TYR A 325 12.57 6.01 18.53
C TYR A 325 12.35 4.63 17.90
N ALA A 326 13.30 4.18 17.09
CA ALA A 326 13.30 2.85 16.50
C ALA A 326 12.13 2.53 15.55
N GLY A 327 11.31 3.52 15.19
CA GLY A 327 10.27 3.39 14.18
C GLY A 327 10.84 3.31 12.76
N TYR A 328 10.05 2.76 11.82
CA TYR A 328 10.47 2.69 10.41
C TYR A 328 10.69 4.08 9.80
N ARG A 329 9.80 5.04 10.09
CA ARG A 329 9.96 6.44 9.68
C ARG A 329 11.23 7.06 10.29
N ASP A 330 11.48 6.84 11.58
CA ASP A 330 12.62 7.42 12.29
C ASP A 330 13.93 6.95 11.69
N TRP A 331 14.04 5.63 11.48
CA TRP A 331 15.19 5.02 10.81
C TRP A 331 15.33 5.50 9.37
N PHE A 332 14.25 5.63 8.62
CA PHE A 332 14.28 6.11 7.24
C PHE A 332 14.86 7.53 7.17
N ILE A 333 14.38 8.44 8.01
CA ILE A 333 14.89 9.81 8.08
C ILE A 333 16.36 9.81 8.52
N TYR A 334 16.70 9.04 9.56
CA TYR A 334 18.07 8.94 10.09
C TYR A 334 19.05 8.38 9.06
N GLN A 335 18.66 7.34 8.34
CA GLN A 335 19.52 6.62 7.39
C GLN A 335 19.71 7.35 6.06
N PHE A 336 18.65 8.02 5.56
CA PHE A 336 18.65 8.56 4.19
C PHE A 336 18.60 10.08 4.13
N HIS A 337 18.30 10.76 5.22
CA HIS A 337 18.05 12.21 5.29
C HIS A 337 16.96 12.68 4.30
N ASN A 338 15.99 11.82 4.04
CA ASN A 338 14.86 12.04 3.13
C ASN A 338 13.55 12.26 3.91
N GLU A 339 12.50 12.65 3.19
CA GLU A 339 11.18 12.95 3.77
C GLU A 339 10.49 11.69 4.31
N GLY A 340 10.24 11.62 5.61
CA GLY A 340 9.53 10.52 6.27
C GLY A 340 8.35 11.00 7.11
N TYR A 341 7.19 10.35 6.94
CA TYR A 341 5.94 10.70 7.63
C TYR A 341 5.24 9.45 8.13
N THR A 342 4.78 9.50 9.39
CA THR A 342 3.77 8.57 9.91
C THR A 342 2.45 9.30 9.96
N VAL A 343 1.42 8.74 9.35
CA VAL A 343 0.08 9.32 9.29
C VAL A 343 -0.86 8.48 10.12
N GLU A 344 -1.34 9.03 11.23
CA GLU A 344 -2.24 8.39 12.19
C GLU A 344 -3.69 8.64 11.79
N LEU A 345 -4.34 7.65 11.20
CA LEU A 345 -5.68 7.75 10.63
C LEU A 345 -6.76 7.63 11.69
N GLY A 346 -7.81 8.45 11.59
CA GLY A 346 -9.02 8.37 12.40
C GLY A 346 -8.82 8.61 13.89
N LEU A 347 -9.89 8.39 14.66
CA LEU A 347 -9.92 8.68 16.10
C LEU A 347 -10.54 7.51 16.87
N GLY A 348 -10.10 7.30 18.12
CA GLY A 348 -10.71 6.32 19.03
C GLY A 348 -9.73 5.26 19.53
N LYS A 349 -10.13 4.00 19.51
CA LYS A 349 -9.37 2.85 20.01
C LYS A 349 -9.19 1.82 18.89
N ASN A 350 -7.98 1.31 18.73
CA ASN A 350 -7.67 0.26 17.74
C ASN A 350 -8.23 -1.12 18.15
N PRO A 351 -8.73 -1.91 17.21
CA PRO A 351 -8.94 -1.57 15.81
C PRO A 351 -10.05 -0.55 15.64
N LEU A 352 -9.85 0.44 14.76
CA LEU A 352 -10.89 1.42 14.47
C LEU A 352 -12.11 0.76 13.81
N SER A 353 -13.31 1.24 14.18
CA SER A 353 -14.55 0.79 13.53
C SER A 353 -14.57 1.17 12.05
N MET A 354 -15.04 0.25 11.21
CA MET A 354 -15.26 0.51 9.78
C MET A 354 -16.31 1.58 9.51
N ASP A 355 -17.14 1.95 10.49
CA ASP A 355 -18.06 3.10 10.37
C ASP A 355 -17.33 4.42 10.12
N GLN A 356 -16.04 4.51 10.51
CA GLN A 356 -15.20 5.67 10.25
C GLN A 356 -14.54 5.66 8.87
N PHE A 357 -14.62 4.54 8.12
CA PHE A 357 -13.83 4.32 6.92
C PHE A 357 -13.97 5.44 5.89
N ASP A 358 -15.18 5.85 5.56
CA ASP A 358 -15.39 6.87 4.53
C ASP A 358 -14.80 8.23 4.94
N SER A 359 -14.93 8.62 6.21
CA SER A 359 -14.32 9.85 6.75
C SER A 359 -12.79 9.78 6.70
N ILE A 360 -12.23 8.66 7.15
CA ILE A 360 -10.79 8.40 7.12
C ILE A 360 -10.28 8.43 5.67
N TYR A 361 -10.96 7.72 4.78
CA TYR A 361 -10.58 7.63 3.38
C TYR A 361 -10.58 9.00 2.69
N GLU A 362 -11.63 9.80 2.89
CA GLU A 362 -11.73 11.13 2.25
C GLU A 362 -10.61 12.09 2.66
N LYS A 363 -10.18 12.06 3.92
CA LYS A 363 -9.04 12.84 4.42
C LYS A 363 -7.72 12.29 3.89
N THR A 364 -7.49 10.99 4.06
CA THR A 364 -6.24 10.31 3.69
C THR A 364 -6.03 10.29 2.19
N LYS A 365 -7.07 10.08 1.40
CA LYS A 365 -7.03 10.17 -0.06
C LYS A 365 -6.40 11.46 -0.54
N ARG A 366 -6.81 12.60 0.00
CA ARG A 366 -6.28 13.92 -0.37
C ARG A 366 -4.79 14.04 -0.03
N LEU A 367 -4.39 13.54 1.14
CA LEU A 367 -2.99 13.50 1.55
C LEU A 367 -2.15 12.63 0.61
N LEU A 368 -2.62 11.44 0.28
CA LEU A 368 -1.88 10.52 -0.61
C LEU A 368 -1.73 11.08 -2.03
N TRP A 369 -2.74 11.77 -2.56
CA TRP A 369 -2.61 12.49 -3.83
C TRP A 369 -1.60 13.63 -3.73
N GLU A 370 -1.60 14.40 -2.64
CA GLU A 370 -0.62 15.47 -2.41
C GLU A 370 0.79 14.90 -2.22
N ALA A 371 0.92 13.76 -1.55
CA ALA A 371 2.20 13.09 -1.32
C ALA A 371 2.91 12.67 -2.63
N CYS A 372 2.14 12.43 -3.69
CA CYS A 372 2.68 12.09 -5.01
C CYS A 372 3.07 13.31 -5.85
N LYS A 373 2.86 14.53 -5.35
CA LYS A 373 3.34 15.76 -6.01
C LYS A 373 4.78 16.08 -5.60
N CYS A 374 5.48 16.63 -6.53
CA CYS A 374 6.86 17.08 -6.39
C CYS A 374 6.95 18.51 -5.88
#